data_4d9afc8ca8a1cfc3b548c4a7d96de661
#
_entry.id   4d9afc8ca8a1cfc3b548c4a7d96de661
#
_cell.length_a   1.000
_cell.length_b   1.000
_cell.length_c   1.000
_cell.angle_alpha   90.00
_cell.angle_beta   90.00
_cell.angle_gamma   90.00
#
_symmetry.space_group_name_H-M   'P 1'
#
loop_
_entity.id
_entity.type
_entity.pdbx_description
1 polymer ?
#
loop_
_entity_poly.entity_id
_entity_poly.type
_entity_poly.pdbx_seq_one_letter_code
_entity_poly.pdbx_strand_id
1 'polypeptide(L)'
;MPTTNQSWDPDGYARNARFVSDLGAAVVELLAPRAGERILDLGCGDGALTKKLVELGCDVVGVDASAPQVEAARRLGLDARVTEGERLAFDAEFDAVFSNAAIHWMKPADDVIAGVWRALKPGGRFVAEFGGHGCVATIERALIEALRRRGIDGGALNPWYFPTVEDYSARLARRGFAVRYIALIPRPTPLPTAINGWLDTFAQVFMAPLADDDRAGFIDEVRETLRPDLCDGDGKWFADYVRLRFAADKPRD
;
A
#
# COMPACT_ATOMS: atom_id res chain seq x y z
N MET A 1 -4.84 5.62 -18.78
CA MET A 1 -3.63 6.42 -18.50
C MET A 1 -3.22 6.07 -17.09
N PRO A 2 -1.98 5.66 -16.79
CA PRO A 2 -1.56 5.51 -15.40
C PRO A 2 -1.69 6.88 -14.73
N THR A 3 -2.46 6.93 -13.66
CA THR A 3 -2.97 8.17 -13.06
C THR A 3 -2.05 8.74 -11.98
N THR A 4 -0.85 8.22 -11.81
CA THR A 4 0.08 8.75 -10.80
C THR A 4 1.48 8.93 -11.39
N ASN A 5 2.04 10.16 -11.28
CA ASN A 5 3.48 10.42 -11.51
C ASN A 5 4.34 9.88 -10.35
N GLN A 6 3.86 8.87 -9.63
CA GLN A 6 4.61 8.23 -8.56
C GLN A 6 5.61 7.25 -9.16
N SER A 7 6.89 7.43 -8.88
CA SER A 7 7.95 6.48 -9.24
C SER A 7 8.44 5.74 -7.99
N TRP A 8 8.79 4.48 -8.16
CA TRP A 8 9.28 3.64 -7.09
C TRP A 8 10.75 3.30 -7.33
N ASP A 9 11.65 3.96 -6.59
CA ASP A 9 13.06 3.59 -6.50
C ASP A 9 13.22 2.48 -5.43
N PRO A 10 13.60 1.25 -5.80
CA PRO A 10 13.74 0.15 -4.82
C PRO A 10 14.75 0.45 -3.71
N ASP A 11 15.87 1.12 -4.01
CA ASP A 11 16.90 1.44 -3.03
C ASP A 11 16.44 2.55 -2.07
N GLY A 12 15.76 3.56 -2.59
CA GLY A 12 15.12 4.62 -1.80
C GLY A 12 14.02 4.03 -0.90
N TYR A 13 13.18 3.16 -1.45
CA TYR A 13 12.14 2.46 -0.69
C TYR A 13 12.73 1.57 0.42
N ALA A 14 13.78 0.82 0.11
CA ALA A 14 14.45 -0.03 1.10
C ALA A 14 15.06 0.79 2.26
N ARG A 15 15.59 1.99 2.00
CA ARG A 15 16.15 2.88 3.05
C ARG A 15 15.06 3.54 3.89
N ASN A 16 13.98 4.02 3.26
CA ASN A 16 12.99 4.90 3.90
C ASN A 16 11.73 4.17 4.39
N ALA A 17 11.42 2.99 3.81
CA ALA A 17 10.15 2.30 3.99
C ALA A 17 10.28 0.80 4.35
N ARG A 18 11.47 0.30 4.72
CA ARG A 18 11.67 -1.11 5.09
C ARG A 18 10.74 -1.59 6.20
N PHE A 19 10.41 -0.69 7.14
CA PHE A 19 9.45 -0.97 8.22
C PHE A 19 8.08 -1.46 7.70
N VAL A 20 7.69 -1.13 6.47
CA VAL A 20 6.43 -1.60 5.85
C VAL A 20 6.41 -3.12 5.74
N SER A 21 7.52 -3.72 5.29
CA SER A 21 7.66 -5.18 5.19
C SER A 21 7.84 -5.84 6.56
N ASP A 22 8.56 -5.19 7.48
CA ASP A 22 8.79 -5.72 8.83
C ASP A 22 7.49 -5.78 9.64
N LEU A 23 6.62 -4.77 9.48
CA LEU A 23 5.30 -4.73 10.11
C LEU A 23 4.24 -5.62 9.41
N GLY A 24 4.56 -6.20 8.25
CA GLY A 24 3.67 -7.11 7.52
C GLY A 24 3.48 -8.50 8.16
N ALA A 25 4.25 -8.86 9.20
CA ALA A 25 4.16 -10.17 9.84
C ALA A 25 2.74 -10.50 10.33
N ALA A 26 2.05 -9.55 10.96
CA ALA A 26 0.69 -9.76 11.46
C ALA A 26 -0.35 -9.99 10.34
N VAL A 27 -0.09 -9.52 9.11
CA VAL A 27 -0.95 -9.80 7.95
C VAL A 27 -0.68 -11.20 7.41
N VAL A 28 0.59 -11.65 7.43
CA VAL A 28 0.96 -13.03 7.09
C VAL A 28 0.35 -14.02 8.10
N GLU A 29 0.36 -13.70 9.40
CA GLU A 29 -0.34 -14.50 10.42
C GLU A 29 -1.85 -14.60 10.15
N LEU A 30 -2.50 -13.49 9.80
CA LEU A 30 -3.93 -13.46 9.46
C LEU A 30 -4.23 -14.25 8.18
N LEU A 31 -3.31 -14.24 7.21
CA LEU A 31 -3.39 -15.05 6.00
C LEU A 31 -3.36 -16.54 6.33
N ALA A 32 -2.60 -16.94 7.37
CA ALA A 32 -2.37 -18.33 7.77
C ALA A 32 -1.98 -19.21 6.57
N PRO A 33 -0.87 -18.92 5.86
CA PRO A 33 -0.48 -19.64 4.67
C PRO A 33 -0.13 -21.10 5.00
N ARG A 34 -0.40 -22.00 4.07
CA ARG A 34 -0.11 -23.43 4.20
C ARG A 34 0.83 -23.86 3.09
N ALA A 35 1.78 -24.72 3.41
CA ALA A 35 2.69 -25.29 2.41
C ALA A 35 1.89 -25.93 1.26
N GLY A 36 2.31 -25.64 0.02
CA GLY A 36 1.65 -26.11 -1.21
C GLY A 36 0.48 -25.25 -1.67
N GLU A 37 0.03 -24.24 -0.91
CA GLU A 37 -0.97 -23.28 -1.41
C GLU A 37 -0.37 -22.39 -2.50
N ARG A 38 -1.18 -22.11 -3.55
CA ARG A 38 -0.86 -21.14 -4.57
C ARG A 38 -1.40 -19.76 -4.17
N ILE A 39 -0.52 -18.80 -3.98
CA ILE A 39 -0.86 -17.47 -3.44
C ILE A 39 -0.50 -16.37 -4.45
N LEU A 40 -1.41 -15.43 -4.67
CA LEU A 40 -1.13 -14.18 -5.36
C LEU A 40 -0.72 -13.12 -4.35
N ASP A 41 0.46 -12.53 -4.49
CA ASP A 41 0.90 -11.34 -3.74
C ASP A 41 0.64 -10.09 -4.59
N LEU A 42 -0.43 -9.36 -4.25
CA LEU A 42 -0.91 -8.17 -4.96
C LEU A 42 -0.21 -6.91 -4.44
N GLY A 43 0.62 -6.30 -5.28
CA GLY A 43 1.51 -5.21 -4.90
C GLY A 43 2.74 -5.73 -4.17
N CYS A 44 3.44 -6.71 -4.76
CA CYS A 44 4.54 -7.43 -4.12
C CYS A 44 5.79 -6.57 -3.88
N GLY A 45 5.90 -5.40 -4.52
CA GLY A 45 7.05 -4.52 -4.41
C GLY A 45 8.36 -5.25 -4.77
N ASP A 46 9.39 -5.05 -3.94
CA ASP A 46 10.71 -5.69 -4.07
C ASP A 46 10.74 -7.18 -3.71
N GLY A 47 9.59 -7.75 -3.35
CA GLY A 47 9.43 -9.17 -3.04
C GLY A 47 9.79 -9.58 -1.61
N ALA A 48 10.01 -8.65 -0.69
CA ALA A 48 10.44 -8.97 0.68
C ALA A 48 9.44 -9.87 1.43
N LEU A 49 8.12 -9.62 1.31
CA LEU A 49 7.08 -10.47 1.91
C LEU A 49 6.77 -11.69 1.05
N THR A 50 6.81 -11.56 -0.28
CA THR A 50 6.69 -12.68 -1.22
C THR A 50 7.68 -13.79 -0.87
N LYS A 51 8.95 -13.41 -0.62
CA LYS A 51 10.00 -14.36 -0.22
C LYS A 51 9.65 -15.11 1.07
N LYS A 52 9.10 -14.42 2.07
CA LYS A 52 8.65 -15.06 3.31
C LYS A 52 7.55 -16.09 3.07
N LEU A 53 6.60 -15.82 2.17
CA LEU A 53 5.55 -16.78 1.81
C LEU A 53 6.13 -18.01 1.07
N VAL A 54 7.12 -17.80 0.19
CA VAL A 54 7.84 -18.91 -0.48
C VAL A 54 8.61 -19.76 0.55
N GLU A 55 9.28 -19.14 1.51
CA GLU A 55 10.01 -19.83 2.60
C GLU A 55 9.07 -20.65 3.51
N LEU A 56 7.79 -20.28 3.60
CA LEU A 56 6.73 -21.06 4.25
C LEU A 56 6.19 -22.22 3.38
N GLY A 57 6.79 -22.45 2.19
CA GLY A 57 6.44 -23.55 1.30
C GLY A 57 5.29 -23.28 0.34
N CYS A 58 4.89 -22.02 0.14
CA CYS A 58 3.84 -21.65 -0.81
C CYS A 58 4.38 -21.47 -2.23
N ASP A 59 3.54 -21.73 -3.24
CA ASP A 59 3.75 -21.34 -4.63
C ASP A 59 3.22 -19.92 -4.82
N VAL A 60 4.12 -18.92 -4.93
CA VAL A 60 3.71 -17.51 -4.90
C VAL A 60 3.98 -16.83 -6.23
N VAL A 61 2.96 -16.18 -6.78
CA VAL A 61 3.07 -15.25 -7.90
C VAL A 61 2.92 -13.83 -7.34
N GLY A 62 3.95 -12.99 -7.52
CA GLY A 62 3.89 -11.58 -7.19
C GLY A 62 3.46 -10.74 -8.38
N VAL A 63 2.65 -9.71 -8.14
CA VAL A 63 2.33 -8.69 -9.16
C VAL A 63 2.52 -7.30 -8.59
N ASP A 64 3.10 -6.39 -9.38
CA ASP A 64 3.26 -4.98 -9.05
C ASP A 64 3.22 -4.13 -10.33
N ALA A 65 2.73 -2.91 -10.25
CA ALA A 65 2.70 -1.99 -11.39
C ALA A 65 4.09 -1.41 -11.71
N SER A 66 5.01 -1.41 -10.76
CA SER A 66 6.35 -0.87 -10.88
C SER A 66 7.33 -1.88 -11.46
N ALA A 67 7.75 -1.68 -12.70
CA ALA A 67 8.76 -2.54 -13.34
C ALA A 67 10.10 -2.60 -12.54
N PRO A 68 10.65 -1.50 -11.97
CA PRO A 68 11.84 -1.57 -11.12
C PRO A 68 11.66 -2.44 -9.87
N GLN A 69 10.51 -2.39 -9.21
CA GLN A 69 10.20 -3.24 -8.06
C GLN A 69 10.12 -4.71 -8.45
N VAL A 70 9.39 -5.02 -9.53
CA VAL A 70 9.30 -6.38 -10.09
C VAL A 70 10.68 -6.93 -10.45
N GLU A 71 11.54 -6.12 -11.03
CA GLU A 71 12.91 -6.52 -11.33
C GLU A 71 13.72 -6.82 -10.06
N ALA A 72 13.53 -6.03 -8.99
CA ALA A 72 14.15 -6.32 -7.71
C ALA A 72 13.66 -7.65 -7.12
N ALA A 73 12.36 -7.93 -7.18
CA ALA A 73 11.78 -9.21 -6.75
C ALA A 73 12.31 -10.40 -7.56
N ARG A 74 12.43 -10.25 -8.90
CA ARG A 74 13.01 -11.29 -9.78
C ARG A 74 14.47 -11.60 -9.45
N ARG A 75 15.26 -10.60 -9.06
CA ARG A 75 16.65 -10.82 -8.59
C ARG A 75 16.74 -11.69 -7.34
N LEU A 76 15.66 -11.77 -6.56
CA LEU A 76 15.53 -12.70 -5.43
C LEU A 76 15.07 -14.11 -5.85
N GLY A 77 14.91 -14.38 -7.17
CA GLY A 77 14.44 -15.66 -7.69
C GLY A 77 12.93 -15.87 -7.64
N LEU A 78 12.14 -14.80 -7.44
CA LEU A 78 10.68 -14.87 -7.30
C LEU A 78 9.97 -14.79 -8.67
N ASP A 79 8.82 -15.49 -8.82
CA ASP A 79 7.90 -15.27 -9.95
C ASP A 79 7.15 -13.95 -9.70
N ALA A 80 7.67 -12.88 -10.28
CA ALA A 80 7.08 -11.55 -10.17
C ALA A 80 6.78 -10.98 -11.57
N ARG A 81 5.61 -10.33 -11.72
CA ARG A 81 5.10 -9.87 -13.02
C ARG A 81 4.65 -8.41 -12.93
N VAL A 82 4.96 -7.63 -13.98
CA VAL A 82 4.47 -6.25 -14.08
C VAL A 82 3.00 -6.29 -14.46
N THR A 83 2.13 -5.91 -13.51
CA THR A 83 0.68 -5.94 -13.70
C THR A 83 0.03 -4.91 -12.77
N GLU A 84 -0.87 -4.10 -13.31
CA GLU A 84 -1.71 -3.20 -12.51
C GLU A 84 -2.76 -4.03 -11.73
N GLY A 85 -2.97 -3.71 -10.45
CA GLY A 85 -3.90 -4.46 -9.60
C GLY A 85 -5.36 -4.40 -10.07
N GLU A 86 -5.72 -3.36 -10.80
CA GLU A 86 -7.03 -3.15 -11.42
C GLU A 86 -7.26 -4.03 -12.66
N ARG A 87 -6.18 -4.65 -13.19
CA ARG A 87 -6.19 -5.40 -14.46
C ARG A 87 -5.74 -6.85 -14.31
N LEU A 88 -5.99 -7.46 -13.15
CA LEU A 88 -5.69 -8.88 -12.94
C LEU A 88 -6.42 -9.75 -13.96
N ALA A 89 -5.66 -10.63 -14.66
CA ALA A 89 -6.17 -11.50 -15.71
C ALA A 89 -6.13 -12.99 -15.33
N PHE A 90 -6.10 -13.30 -14.03
CA PHE A 90 -6.14 -14.66 -13.50
C PHE A 90 -7.57 -15.16 -13.35
N ASP A 91 -7.79 -16.48 -13.49
CA ASP A 91 -9.10 -17.11 -13.36
C ASP A 91 -9.02 -18.39 -12.52
N ALA A 92 -9.53 -18.34 -11.29
CA ALA A 92 -9.62 -19.45 -10.33
C ALA A 92 -8.28 -20.21 -10.13
N GLU A 93 -7.16 -19.48 -10.04
CA GLU A 93 -5.83 -20.08 -9.93
C GLU A 93 -5.32 -20.15 -8.49
N PHE A 94 -5.77 -19.25 -7.60
CA PHE A 94 -5.15 -19.05 -6.30
C PHE A 94 -6.03 -19.53 -5.15
N ASP A 95 -5.39 -20.16 -4.16
CA ASP A 95 -6.01 -20.55 -2.89
C ASP A 95 -6.15 -19.33 -1.96
N ALA A 96 -5.26 -18.35 -2.12
CA ALA A 96 -5.33 -17.07 -1.40
C ALA A 96 -4.79 -15.91 -2.23
N VAL A 97 -5.29 -14.71 -1.95
CA VAL A 97 -4.68 -13.44 -2.35
C VAL A 97 -4.22 -12.71 -1.09
N PHE A 98 -2.98 -12.30 -1.10
CA PHE A 98 -2.33 -11.50 -0.07
C PHE A 98 -2.02 -10.11 -0.62
N SER A 99 -2.13 -9.06 0.21
CA SER A 99 -1.64 -7.73 -0.15
C SER A 99 -1.23 -6.96 1.10
N ASN A 100 -0.05 -6.33 1.06
CA ASN A 100 0.40 -5.48 2.16
C ASN A 100 0.85 -4.12 1.65
N ALA A 101 0.24 -3.06 2.17
CA ALA A 101 0.57 -1.66 1.92
C ALA A 101 0.52 -1.22 0.43
N ALA A 102 -0.29 -1.87 -0.40
CA ALA A 102 -0.39 -1.59 -1.85
C ALA A 102 -1.76 -1.06 -2.28
N ILE A 103 -2.87 -1.61 -1.78
CA ILE A 103 -4.22 -1.34 -2.30
C ILE A 103 -4.62 0.14 -2.24
N HIS A 104 -4.10 0.91 -1.29
CA HIS A 104 -4.42 2.35 -1.21
C HIS A 104 -3.86 3.19 -2.37
N TRP A 105 -2.99 2.62 -3.20
CA TRP A 105 -2.53 3.21 -4.47
C TRP A 105 -3.44 2.88 -5.66
N MET A 106 -4.43 1.99 -5.46
CA MET A 106 -5.31 1.45 -6.50
C MET A 106 -6.72 2.04 -6.34
N LYS A 107 -6.93 3.27 -6.87
CA LYS A 107 -8.19 4.00 -6.67
C LYS A 107 -9.46 3.29 -7.19
N PRO A 108 -9.45 2.57 -8.35
CA PRO A 108 -10.58 1.75 -8.78
C PRO A 108 -10.75 0.49 -7.92
N ALA A 109 -11.09 0.68 -6.63
CA ALA A 109 -11.17 -0.41 -5.65
C ALA A 109 -12.11 -1.56 -6.07
N ASP A 110 -13.23 -1.24 -6.75
CA ASP A 110 -14.18 -2.24 -7.22
C ASP A 110 -13.56 -3.12 -8.33
N ASP A 111 -12.71 -2.57 -9.20
CA ASP A 111 -12.00 -3.33 -10.24
C ASP A 111 -10.96 -4.27 -9.62
N VAL A 112 -10.22 -3.79 -8.61
CA VAL A 112 -9.27 -4.61 -7.84
C VAL A 112 -9.99 -5.77 -7.17
N ILE A 113 -11.08 -5.50 -6.43
CA ILE A 113 -11.88 -6.52 -5.75
C ILE A 113 -12.45 -7.53 -6.75
N ALA A 114 -12.91 -7.07 -7.92
CA ALA A 114 -13.42 -7.93 -8.99
C ALA A 114 -12.31 -8.81 -9.59
N GLY A 115 -11.11 -8.25 -9.79
CA GLY A 115 -9.93 -8.99 -10.26
C GLY A 115 -9.52 -10.09 -9.26
N VAL A 116 -9.43 -9.74 -7.98
CA VAL A 116 -9.12 -10.70 -6.90
C VAL A 116 -10.17 -11.81 -6.81
N TRP A 117 -11.46 -11.45 -6.93
CA TRP A 117 -12.53 -12.45 -6.94
C TRP A 117 -12.39 -13.48 -8.07
N ARG A 118 -12.06 -13.02 -9.29
CA ARG A 118 -11.82 -13.93 -10.42
C ARG A 118 -10.58 -14.80 -10.18
N ALA A 119 -9.50 -14.22 -9.69
CA ALA A 119 -8.24 -14.91 -9.44
C ALA A 119 -8.35 -16.04 -8.40
N LEU A 120 -9.24 -15.88 -7.40
CA LEU A 120 -9.45 -16.85 -6.34
C LEU A 120 -10.26 -18.07 -6.81
N LYS A 121 -9.82 -19.26 -6.41
CA LYS A 121 -10.65 -20.48 -6.43
C LYS A 121 -11.87 -20.32 -5.53
N PRO A 122 -12.99 -21.06 -5.78
CA PRO A 122 -14.05 -21.22 -4.80
C PRO A 122 -13.49 -21.72 -3.46
N GLY A 123 -13.86 -21.09 -2.36
CA GLY A 123 -13.31 -21.36 -1.03
C GLY A 123 -11.96 -20.70 -0.74
N GLY A 124 -11.40 -19.92 -1.67
CA GLY A 124 -10.19 -19.13 -1.46
C GLY A 124 -10.42 -17.91 -0.56
N ARG A 125 -9.32 -17.30 -0.07
CA ARG A 125 -9.38 -16.15 0.84
C ARG A 125 -8.61 -14.95 0.33
N PHE A 126 -9.09 -13.77 0.66
CA PHE A 126 -8.44 -12.49 0.43
C PHE A 126 -8.08 -11.84 1.76
N VAL A 127 -6.78 -11.63 2.00
CA VAL A 127 -6.27 -11.02 3.23
C VAL A 127 -5.36 -9.87 2.87
N ALA A 128 -5.62 -8.70 3.43
CA ALA A 128 -4.78 -7.55 3.16
C ALA A 128 -4.73 -6.55 4.32
N GLU A 129 -3.67 -5.73 4.27
CA GLU A 129 -3.53 -4.52 5.07
C GLU A 129 -3.04 -3.37 4.20
N PHE A 130 -3.70 -2.21 4.31
CA PHE A 130 -3.33 -1.00 3.58
C PHE A 130 -3.78 0.25 4.35
N GLY A 131 -3.47 1.45 3.86
CA GLY A 131 -3.94 2.68 4.51
C GLY A 131 -5.46 2.75 4.51
N GLY A 132 -6.06 2.96 5.69
CA GLY A 132 -7.50 3.17 5.85
C GLY A 132 -7.82 4.62 6.22
N HIS A 133 -9.08 4.90 6.51
CA HIS A 133 -9.55 6.24 6.88
C HIS A 133 -8.71 6.84 8.01
N GLY A 134 -8.26 8.09 7.81
CA GLY A 134 -7.39 8.80 8.73
C GLY A 134 -5.89 8.47 8.60
N CYS A 135 -5.50 7.59 7.68
CA CYS A 135 -4.09 7.26 7.44
C CYS A 135 -3.33 8.48 6.94
N VAL A 136 -2.23 8.81 7.62
CA VAL A 136 -1.36 9.98 7.34
C VAL A 136 -2.11 11.31 7.17
N ALA A 137 -3.24 11.45 7.87
CA ALA A 137 -4.14 12.60 7.71
C ALA A 137 -3.48 13.93 8.07
N THR A 138 -2.56 13.94 9.03
CA THR A 138 -1.80 15.14 9.41
C THR A 138 -0.83 15.54 8.29
N ILE A 139 -0.16 14.55 7.68
CA ILE A 139 0.77 14.79 6.56
C ILE A 139 0.00 15.24 5.31
N GLU A 140 -1.09 14.54 4.97
CA GLU A 140 -1.93 14.88 3.82
C GLU A 140 -2.45 16.32 3.92
N ARG A 141 -3.00 16.70 5.07
CA ARG A 141 -3.49 18.05 5.33
C ARG A 141 -2.40 19.11 5.15
N ALA A 142 -1.20 18.87 5.68
CA ALA A 142 -0.07 19.80 5.56
C ALA A 142 0.36 19.98 4.09
N LEU A 143 0.44 18.89 3.30
CA LEU A 143 0.76 18.92 1.87
C LEU A 143 -0.29 19.71 1.08
N ILE A 144 -1.56 19.42 1.28
CA ILE A 144 -2.67 20.10 0.59
C ILE A 144 -2.68 21.60 0.92
N GLU A 145 -2.50 21.95 2.19
CA GLU A 145 -2.51 23.34 2.63
C GLU A 145 -1.30 24.13 2.08
N ALA A 146 -0.12 23.53 2.04
CA ALA A 146 1.07 24.15 1.47
C ALA A 146 0.93 24.40 -0.06
N LEU A 147 0.29 23.49 -0.78
CA LEU A 147 -0.06 23.66 -2.20
C LEU A 147 -1.14 24.73 -2.39
N ARG A 148 -2.17 24.74 -1.53
CA ARG A 148 -3.23 25.75 -1.58
C ARG A 148 -2.68 27.17 -1.45
N ARG A 149 -1.67 27.39 -0.60
CA ARG A 149 -0.97 28.69 -0.48
C ARG A 149 -0.26 29.11 -1.76
N ARG A 150 0.05 28.15 -2.63
CA ARG A 150 0.63 28.37 -3.99
C ARG A 150 -0.41 28.41 -5.11
N GLY A 151 -1.72 28.42 -4.75
CA GLY A 151 -2.81 28.40 -5.73
C GLY A 151 -3.03 27.06 -6.44
N ILE A 152 -2.48 25.97 -5.89
CA ILE A 152 -2.57 24.61 -6.46
C ILE A 152 -3.58 23.79 -5.65
N ASP A 153 -4.51 23.11 -6.34
CA ASP A 153 -5.44 22.17 -5.72
C ASP A 153 -4.74 20.84 -5.38
N GLY A 154 -4.18 20.77 -4.17
CA GLY A 154 -3.52 19.57 -3.65
C GLY A 154 -4.46 18.38 -3.45
N GLY A 155 -5.76 18.63 -3.20
CA GLY A 155 -6.76 17.58 -3.04
C GLY A 155 -6.96 16.78 -4.33
N ALA A 156 -6.97 17.45 -5.49
CA ALA A 156 -7.07 16.81 -6.80
C ALA A 156 -5.84 15.93 -7.11
N LEU A 157 -4.70 16.22 -6.49
CA LEU A 157 -3.45 15.47 -6.67
C LEU A 157 -3.35 14.26 -5.76
N ASN A 158 -4.17 14.15 -4.70
CA ASN A 158 -4.07 13.07 -3.72
C ASN A 158 -4.11 11.70 -4.43
N PRO A 159 -3.04 10.86 -4.33
CA PRO A 159 -2.98 9.59 -5.02
C PRO A 159 -3.66 8.45 -4.24
N TRP A 160 -3.98 8.70 -2.97
CA TRP A 160 -4.39 7.63 -2.06
C TRP A 160 -5.91 7.41 -2.02
N TYR A 161 -6.28 6.19 -1.73
CA TYR A 161 -7.63 5.75 -1.39
C TYR A 161 -7.60 5.16 0.02
N PHE A 162 -8.17 5.88 0.99
CA PHE A 162 -8.22 5.49 2.40
C PHE A 162 -9.67 5.28 2.85
N PRO A 163 -10.26 4.09 2.62
CA PRO A 163 -11.65 3.82 2.95
C PRO A 163 -11.90 3.67 4.45
N THR A 164 -13.16 3.86 4.86
CA THR A 164 -13.65 3.42 6.16
C THR A 164 -13.89 1.90 6.16
N VAL A 165 -14.10 1.32 7.37
CA VAL A 165 -14.49 -0.09 7.53
C VAL A 165 -15.79 -0.38 6.79
N GLU A 166 -16.78 0.51 6.91
CA GLU A 166 -18.10 0.36 6.31
C GLU A 166 -18.03 0.37 4.78
N ASP A 167 -17.30 1.34 4.19
CA ASP A 167 -17.16 1.43 2.73
C ASP A 167 -16.51 0.17 2.17
N TYR A 168 -15.35 -0.23 2.71
CA TYR A 168 -14.60 -1.35 2.14
C TYR A 168 -15.30 -2.69 2.37
N SER A 169 -15.92 -2.88 3.55
CA SER A 169 -16.73 -4.05 3.85
C SER A 169 -17.92 -4.17 2.89
N ALA A 170 -18.63 -3.05 2.63
CA ALA A 170 -19.75 -3.05 1.69
C ALA A 170 -19.32 -3.39 0.25
N ARG A 171 -18.14 -2.94 -0.20
CA ARG A 171 -17.57 -3.28 -1.52
C ARG A 171 -17.26 -4.77 -1.63
N LEU A 172 -16.60 -5.35 -0.62
CA LEU A 172 -16.31 -6.78 -0.54
C LEU A 172 -17.59 -7.61 -0.58
N ALA A 173 -18.58 -7.25 0.26
CA ALA A 173 -19.87 -7.94 0.34
C ALA A 173 -20.66 -7.86 -0.97
N ARG A 174 -20.71 -6.68 -1.64
CA ARG A 174 -21.38 -6.55 -2.96
C ARG A 174 -20.78 -7.47 -4.01
N ARG A 175 -19.47 -7.75 -3.93
CA ARG A 175 -18.80 -8.69 -4.84
C ARG A 175 -19.10 -10.15 -4.49
N GLY A 176 -19.56 -10.43 -3.27
CA GLY A 176 -19.88 -11.78 -2.81
C GLY A 176 -18.95 -12.32 -1.73
N PHE A 177 -17.92 -11.57 -1.32
CA PHE A 177 -17.03 -11.99 -0.23
C PHE A 177 -17.76 -12.05 1.12
N ALA A 178 -17.48 -13.10 1.88
CA ALA A 178 -17.84 -13.19 3.29
C ALA A 178 -16.71 -12.56 4.13
N VAL A 179 -16.92 -11.36 4.68
CA VAL A 179 -15.95 -10.65 5.49
C VAL A 179 -15.89 -11.27 6.89
N ARG A 180 -14.77 -11.92 7.25
CA ARG A 180 -14.57 -12.54 8.57
C ARG A 180 -13.98 -11.56 9.59
N TYR A 181 -13.17 -10.63 9.12
CA TYR A 181 -12.48 -9.64 9.94
C TYR A 181 -12.24 -8.38 9.11
N ILE A 182 -12.48 -7.23 9.70
CA ILE A 182 -12.06 -5.94 9.15
C ILE A 182 -11.96 -4.92 10.29
N ALA A 183 -10.86 -4.16 10.36
CA ALA A 183 -10.64 -3.16 11.39
C ALA A 183 -9.72 -2.04 10.91
N LEU A 184 -9.91 -0.84 11.45
CA LEU A 184 -8.93 0.24 11.42
C LEU A 184 -8.00 0.12 12.63
N ILE A 185 -6.69 0.16 12.39
CA ILE A 185 -5.65 -0.02 13.39
C ILE A 185 -4.74 1.21 13.37
N PRO A 186 -4.86 2.12 14.34
CA PRO A 186 -3.89 3.21 14.51
C PRO A 186 -2.48 2.63 14.74
N ARG A 187 -1.52 3.14 13.96
CA ARG A 187 -0.14 2.66 14.02
C ARG A 187 0.84 3.81 13.80
N PRO A 188 0.99 4.73 14.75
CA PRO A 188 2.08 5.71 14.69
C PRO A 188 3.41 4.99 14.50
N THR A 189 4.13 5.30 13.42
CA THR A 189 5.33 4.56 13.03
C THR A 189 6.53 5.48 13.04
N PRO A 190 7.60 5.15 13.78
CA PRO A 190 8.86 5.90 13.75
C PRO A 190 9.46 5.91 12.34
N LEU A 191 9.95 7.06 11.90
CA LEU A 191 10.58 7.22 10.59
C LEU A 191 12.10 7.09 10.71
N PRO A 192 12.76 6.24 9.91
CA PRO A 192 14.21 6.04 9.99
C PRO A 192 15.02 7.25 9.48
N THR A 193 14.45 8.01 8.54
CA THR A 193 15.13 9.11 7.81
C THR A 193 14.42 10.45 8.00
N ALA A 194 13.79 10.66 9.14
CA ALA A 194 12.92 11.78 9.40
C ALA A 194 11.78 11.94 8.36
N ILE A 195 11.01 13.05 8.45
CA ILE A 195 9.86 13.28 7.57
C ILE A 195 10.27 13.52 6.11
N ASN A 196 11.46 14.06 5.87
CA ASN A 196 11.93 14.35 4.51
C ASN A 196 12.03 13.07 3.66
N GLY A 197 12.63 11.99 4.18
CA GLY A 197 12.71 10.73 3.46
C GLY A 197 11.33 10.10 3.18
N TRP A 198 10.37 10.33 4.07
CA TRP A 198 8.99 9.94 3.84
C TRP A 198 8.35 10.75 2.69
N LEU A 199 8.53 12.08 2.70
CA LEU A 199 8.01 12.97 1.66
C LEU A 199 8.61 12.64 0.29
N ASP A 200 9.93 12.43 0.23
CA ASP A 200 10.64 12.06 -1.01
C ASP A 200 10.15 10.73 -1.58
N THR A 201 9.73 9.80 -0.72
CA THR A 201 9.30 8.45 -1.13
C THR A 201 7.83 8.41 -1.54
N PHE A 202 6.94 9.05 -0.77
CA PHE A 202 5.49 8.85 -0.88
C PHE A 202 4.71 10.07 -1.38
N ALA A 203 5.30 11.28 -1.35
CA ALA A 203 4.60 12.52 -1.68
C ALA A 203 5.02 13.16 -3.02
N GLN A 204 5.69 12.41 -3.91
CA GLN A 204 6.21 12.92 -5.19
C GLN A 204 5.13 13.58 -6.05
N VAL A 205 3.92 13.03 -6.04
CA VAL A 205 2.77 13.56 -6.80
C VAL A 205 2.41 14.98 -6.39
N PHE A 206 2.51 15.30 -5.09
CA PHE A 206 2.26 16.65 -4.58
C PHE A 206 3.35 17.66 -5.00
N MET A 207 4.56 17.18 -5.28
CA MET A 207 5.68 18.01 -5.73
C MET A 207 5.74 18.17 -7.26
N ALA A 208 5.03 17.32 -8.01
CA ALA A 208 5.06 17.31 -9.47
C ALA A 208 4.69 18.67 -10.13
N PRO A 209 3.71 19.46 -9.63
CA PRO A 209 3.37 20.74 -10.22
C PRO A 209 4.33 21.89 -9.84
N LEU A 210 5.29 21.66 -8.94
CA LEU A 210 6.22 22.68 -8.47
C LEU A 210 7.44 22.77 -9.40
N ALA A 211 7.97 23.99 -9.61
CA ALA A 211 9.27 24.16 -10.21
C ALA A 211 10.38 23.54 -9.32
N ASP A 212 11.47 23.09 -9.93
CA ASP A 212 12.52 22.38 -9.20
C ASP A 212 13.10 23.23 -8.04
N ASP A 213 13.27 24.53 -8.28
CA ASP A 213 13.80 25.49 -7.28
C ASP A 213 12.83 25.70 -6.09
N ASP A 214 11.53 25.43 -6.27
CA ASP A 214 10.51 25.63 -5.23
C ASP A 214 10.35 24.39 -4.33
N ARG A 215 10.81 23.22 -4.78
CA ARG A 215 10.59 21.95 -4.08
C ARG A 215 11.22 21.90 -2.70
N ALA A 216 12.47 22.38 -2.58
CA ALA A 216 13.17 22.40 -1.30
C ALA A 216 12.44 23.27 -0.26
N GLY A 217 12.03 24.48 -0.65
CA GLY A 217 11.25 25.37 0.20
C GLY A 217 9.88 24.81 0.59
N PHE A 218 9.24 24.08 -0.33
CA PHE A 218 7.98 23.39 -0.05
C PHE A 218 8.15 22.27 1.00
N ILE A 219 9.19 21.44 0.85
CA ILE A 219 9.48 20.36 1.81
C ILE A 219 9.78 20.94 3.19
N ASP A 220 10.57 22.02 3.27
CA ASP A 220 10.89 22.69 4.55
C ASP A 220 9.64 23.27 5.22
N GLU A 221 8.76 23.92 4.45
CA GLU A 221 7.49 24.45 4.95
C GLU A 221 6.58 23.34 5.51
N VAL A 222 6.43 22.24 4.76
CA VAL A 222 5.64 21.08 5.20
C VAL A 222 6.25 20.47 6.46
N ARG A 223 7.57 20.26 6.49
CA ARG A 223 8.28 19.74 7.67
C ARG A 223 8.02 20.58 8.92
N GLU A 224 8.19 21.90 8.83
CA GLU A 224 7.97 22.78 10.00
C GLU A 224 6.49 22.81 10.43
N THR A 225 5.56 22.70 9.49
CA THR A 225 4.13 22.55 9.78
C THR A 225 3.81 21.26 10.54
N LEU A 226 4.49 20.16 10.21
CA LEU A 226 4.29 18.84 10.82
C LEU A 226 5.00 18.66 12.16
N ARG A 227 6.05 19.46 12.44
CA ARG A 227 6.90 19.31 13.62
C ARG A 227 6.14 19.24 14.95
N PRO A 228 5.17 20.11 15.25
CA PRO A 228 4.47 20.07 16.53
C PRO A 228 3.69 18.77 16.78
N ASP A 229 3.18 18.13 15.70
CA ASP A 229 2.29 16.98 15.80
C ASP A 229 3.02 15.63 15.61
N LEU A 230 4.10 15.61 14.80
CA LEU A 230 4.75 14.37 14.35
C LEU A 230 6.24 14.27 14.71
N CYS A 231 6.80 15.22 15.47
CA CYS A 231 8.17 15.16 15.95
C CYS A 231 8.17 15.25 17.48
N ASP A 232 8.78 14.26 18.16
CA ASP A 232 8.87 14.29 19.63
C ASP A 232 9.98 15.25 20.14
N GLY A 233 10.07 15.36 21.46
CA GLY A 233 11.04 16.24 22.13
C GLY A 233 12.50 15.88 21.88
N ASP A 234 12.79 14.64 21.45
CA ASP A 234 14.11 14.14 21.11
C ASP A 234 14.43 14.28 19.61
N GLY A 235 13.52 14.89 18.83
CA GLY A 235 13.67 15.11 17.40
C GLY A 235 13.36 13.89 16.54
N LYS A 236 12.74 12.85 17.10
CA LYS A 236 12.33 11.65 16.38
C LYS A 236 10.98 11.88 15.71
N TRP A 237 10.92 11.56 14.43
CA TRP A 237 9.72 11.71 13.61
C TRP A 237 8.89 10.44 13.54
N PHE A 238 7.57 10.63 13.43
CA PHE A 238 6.58 9.58 13.29
C PHE A 238 5.64 9.90 12.12
N ALA A 239 5.13 8.87 11.45
CA ALA A 239 3.99 9.02 10.56
C ALA A 239 2.73 8.49 11.26
N ASP A 240 1.64 9.22 11.13
CA ASP A 240 0.33 8.93 11.74
C ASP A 240 -0.46 7.91 10.91
N TYR A 241 0.13 6.72 10.69
CA TYR A 241 -0.55 5.66 9.95
C TYR A 241 -1.78 5.14 10.68
N VAL A 242 -2.84 4.95 9.90
CA VAL A 242 -4.01 4.12 10.25
C VAL A 242 -4.13 3.03 9.19
N ARG A 243 -4.08 1.77 9.60
CA ARG A 243 -4.16 0.63 8.69
C ARG A 243 -5.54 0.02 8.72
N LEU A 244 -6.13 -0.19 7.55
CA LEU A 244 -7.27 -1.06 7.38
C LEU A 244 -6.76 -2.46 7.09
N ARG A 245 -7.06 -3.41 8.00
CA ARG A 245 -6.70 -4.82 7.85
C ARG A 245 -7.96 -5.64 7.76
N PHE A 246 -8.01 -6.60 6.85
CA PHE A 246 -9.17 -7.47 6.68
C PHE A 246 -8.81 -8.88 6.25
N ALA A 247 -9.76 -9.79 6.47
CA ALA A 247 -9.79 -11.13 5.92
C ALA A 247 -11.22 -11.43 5.43
N ALA A 248 -11.32 -11.87 4.19
CA ALA A 248 -12.59 -12.20 3.55
C ALA A 248 -12.46 -13.49 2.74
N ASP A 249 -13.51 -14.30 2.70
CA ASP A 249 -13.53 -15.57 1.97
C ASP A 249 -14.42 -15.47 0.74
N LYS A 250 -13.98 -16.09 -0.35
CA LYS A 250 -14.85 -16.41 -1.48
C LYS A 250 -15.58 -17.70 -1.14
N PRO A 251 -16.93 -17.70 -1.03
CA PRO A 251 -17.69 -18.92 -0.79
C PRO A 251 -17.37 -20.03 -1.79
N ARG A 252 -17.69 -21.27 -1.44
CA ARG A 252 -17.49 -22.42 -2.32
C ARG A 252 -18.59 -22.58 -3.37
N ASP A 253 -19.75 -22.01 -3.06
CA ASP A 253 -20.99 -22.06 -3.88
C ASP A 253 -21.54 -20.66 -4.09
#